data_ddcb7aef200e155c6185769caf92e05c
#
_entry.id   ddcb7aef200e155c6185769caf92e05c
#
_cell.length_a   1.000
_cell.length_b   1.000
_cell.length_c   1.000
_cell.angle_alpha   90.00
_cell.angle_beta   90.00
_cell.angle_gamma   90.00
#
_symmetry.space_group_name_H-M   'P 1'
#
loop_
_entity.id
_entity.type
_entity.pdbx_description
1 polymer ?
#
loop_
_entity_poly.entity_id
_entity_poly.type
_entity_poly.pdbx_seq_one_letter_code
_entity_poly.pdbx_strand_id
1 'polypeptide(L)'
;MKKLDEYLEYCLNRLAVEIGPRPAGSQANQTAAAFIGGEMKQAGYTVLEQKYPCPDWRLLSDELLVNGRKIRAVVNTHSPAVEIEAELVPVSTAEDIQKYDLTNRIAVLHGELTRTAFMPKNFDRNIYADEYKDRIIQLLEESKPGAVVLVSHEQNDMPLPLIEDSDLNLPSVTVHREEGPLLTENAGTTAKLKINTARKDSTGANIIGRWGNSKKKILLCAHYDTKHGTPGALDNASGVAALLCLAKHLKELEIKYALELVAFGGEDSWFPGDALYPGEYPPDNLVVAINLDGIGLKDVPTMMAVFGCSEKLVSRINKTAKQFGEYVQNQFYESNHGFFWPLGIPTLAFTSMESLESLGKVAHTKHDTPEVLDISLIEQTVKLAREIVWFWD
;
A
#
# COMPACT_ATOMS: atom_id res chain seq x y z
N MET A 1 -16.75 -6.71 -27.84
CA MET A 1 -15.93 -6.65 -26.60
C MET A 1 -14.54 -6.18 -26.99
N LYS A 2 -13.91 -5.25 -26.22
CA LYS A 2 -12.48 -4.97 -26.37
C LYS A 2 -11.72 -6.27 -26.15
N LYS A 3 -10.58 -6.47 -26.85
CA LYS A 3 -9.68 -7.55 -26.52
C LYS A 3 -9.20 -7.42 -25.07
N LEU A 4 -8.72 -8.51 -24.49
CA LEU A 4 -8.30 -8.53 -23.08
C LEU A 4 -7.21 -7.49 -22.80
N ASP A 5 -6.21 -7.44 -23.67
CA ASP A 5 -5.13 -6.45 -23.66
C ASP A 5 -5.64 -5.00 -23.73
N GLU A 6 -6.50 -4.68 -24.69
CA GLU A 6 -7.11 -3.35 -24.84
C GLU A 6 -7.90 -2.91 -23.60
N TYR A 7 -8.51 -3.84 -22.89
CA TYR A 7 -9.26 -3.52 -21.67
C TYR A 7 -8.35 -3.33 -20.46
N LEU A 8 -7.29 -4.13 -20.35
CA LEU A 8 -6.25 -3.93 -19.34
C LEU A 8 -5.60 -2.56 -19.49
N GLU A 9 -5.16 -2.20 -20.69
CA GLU A 9 -4.59 -0.89 -21.01
C GLU A 9 -5.55 0.26 -20.67
N TYR A 10 -6.83 0.11 -21.00
CA TYR A 10 -7.86 1.11 -20.65
C TYR A 10 -7.96 1.31 -19.15
N CYS A 11 -8.00 0.23 -18.35
CA CYS A 11 -8.09 0.34 -16.89
C CYS A 11 -6.81 0.95 -16.29
N LEU A 12 -5.64 0.54 -16.77
CA LEU A 12 -4.34 1.08 -16.33
C LEU A 12 -4.22 2.57 -16.64
N ASN A 13 -4.54 2.96 -17.88
CA ASN A 13 -4.52 4.38 -18.27
C ASN A 13 -5.48 5.20 -17.41
N ARG A 14 -6.69 4.70 -17.18
CA ARG A 14 -7.69 5.40 -16.37
C ARG A 14 -7.22 5.59 -14.93
N LEU A 15 -6.66 4.54 -14.29
CA LEU A 15 -6.27 4.58 -12.88
C LEU A 15 -4.93 5.30 -12.67
N ALA A 16 -3.88 4.93 -13.43
CA ALA A 16 -2.53 5.40 -13.15
C ALA A 16 -2.15 6.70 -13.89
N VAL A 17 -2.82 7.04 -15.02
CA VAL A 17 -2.51 8.23 -15.81
C VAL A 17 -3.55 9.31 -15.62
N GLU A 18 -4.83 9.03 -15.93
CA GLU A 18 -5.87 10.05 -15.90
C GLU A 18 -6.26 10.45 -14.47
N ILE A 19 -6.37 9.49 -13.56
CA ILE A 19 -6.62 9.73 -12.13
C ILE A 19 -5.30 10.00 -11.41
N GLY A 20 -4.29 9.16 -11.64
CA GLY A 20 -2.95 9.27 -11.07
C GLY A 20 -2.91 8.91 -9.57
N PRO A 21 -2.07 9.61 -8.77
CA PRO A 21 -1.97 9.39 -7.34
C PRO A 21 -3.34 9.50 -6.65
N ARG A 22 -3.72 8.46 -5.94
CA ARG A 22 -5.07 8.29 -5.37
C ARG A 22 -5.06 7.79 -3.93
N PRO A 23 -4.31 8.48 -3.03
CA PRO A 23 -4.25 8.07 -1.62
C PRO A 23 -5.65 8.14 -1.00
N ALA A 24 -5.90 7.25 -0.02
CA ALA A 24 -7.20 7.15 0.64
C ALA A 24 -7.69 8.52 1.14
N GLY A 25 -9.01 8.76 1.04
CA GLY A 25 -9.64 10.01 1.42
C GLY A 25 -9.56 11.13 0.38
N SER A 26 -8.65 11.06 -0.61
CA SER A 26 -8.52 12.06 -1.66
C SER A 26 -9.68 12.04 -2.66
N GLN A 27 -9.88 13.14 -3.38
CA GLN A 27 -10.84 13.20 -4.49
C GLN A 27 -10.49 12.21 -5.61
N ALA A 28 -9.19 11.98 -5.86
CA ALA A 28 -8.72 11.00 -6.82
C ALA A 28 -9.10 9.57 -6.41
N ASN A 29 -8.98 9.24 -5.12
CA ASN A 29 -9.41 7.96 -4.57
C ASN A 29 -10.92 7.73 -4.75
N GLN A 30 -11.74 8.73 -4.46
CA GLN A 30 -13.19 8.67 -4.67
C GLN A 30 -13.54 8.51 -6.16
N THR A 31 -12.79 9.15 -7.06
CA THR A 31 -12.96 9.01 -8.52
C THR A 31 -12.61 7.60 -8.98
N ALA A 32 -11.53 7.01 -8.44
CA ALA A 32 -11.15 5.63 -8.71
C ALA A 32 -12.21 4.64 -8.19
N ALA A 33 -12.72 4.83 -6.97
CA ALA A 33 -13.81 4.05 -6.40
C ALA A 33 -15.06 4.05 -7.28
N ALA A 34 -15.46 5.24 -7.75
CA ALA A 34 -16.62 5.38 -8.66
C ALA A 34 -16.39 4.68 -10.00
N PHE A 35 -15.19 4.79 -10.58
CA PHE A 35 -14.81 4.07 -11.80
C PHE A 35 -14.89 2.56 -11.62
N ILE A 36 -14.26 2.02 -10.58
CA ILE A 36 -14.24 0.59 -10.27
C ILE A 36 -15.65 0.05 -10.06
N GLY A 37 -16.45 0.73 -9.24
CA GLY A 37 -17.84 0.36 -9.00
C GLY A 37 -18.69 0.43 -10.27
N GLY A 38 -18.44 1.39 -11.14
CA GLY A 38 -19.07 1.53 -12.46
C GLY A 38 -18.76 0.33 -13.37
N GLU A 39 -17.50 -0.07 -13.48
CA GLU A 39 -17.07 -1.22 -14.30
C GLU A 39 -17.63 -2.55 -13.76
N MET A 40 -17.65 -2.74 -12.43
CA MET A 40 -18.28 -3.91 -11.82
C MET A 40 -19.79 -3.96 -12.09
N LYS A 41 -20.50 -2.81 -12.01
CA LYS A 41 -21.94 -2.72 -12.37
C LYS A 41 -22.17 -3.04 -13.84
N GLN A 42 -21.36 -2.49 -14.77
CA GLN A 42 -21.45 -2.81 -16.19
C GLN A 42 -21.18 -4.30 -16.46
N ALA A 43 -20.27 -4.92 -15.69
CA ALA A 43 -20.08 -6.36 -15.72
C ALA A 43 -21.24 -7.14 -15.10
N GLY A 44 -22.28 -6.48 -14.51
CA GLY A 44 -23.51 -7.07 -13.99
C GLY A 44 -23.39 -7.57 -12.55
N TYR A 45 -22.44 -7.05 -11.76
CA TYR A 45 -22.36 -7.29 -10.33
C TYR A 45 -23.26 -6.33 -9.56
N THR A 46 -23.82 -6.79 -8.44
CA THR A 46 -24.39 -5.91 -7.42
C THR A 46 -23.23 -5.28 -6.66
N VAL A 47 -23.17 -3.94 -6.64
CA VAL A 47 -22.04 -3.22 -6.04
C VAL A 47 -22.46 -2.56 -4.73
N LEU A 48 -21.66 -2.77 -3.70
CA LEU A 48 -21.76 -2.19 -2.37
C LEU A 48 -20.51 -1.35 -2.09
N GLU A 49 -20.63 -0.35 -1.23
CA GLU A 49 -19.54 0.45 -0.71
C GLU A 49 -19.48 0.27 0.81
N GLN A 50 -18.34 -0.22 1.33
CA GLN A 50 -18.07 -0.24 2.75
C GLN A 50 -17.20 0.97 3.08
N LYS A 51 -17.79 2.02 3.66
CA LYS A 51 -17.14 3.30 3.93
C LYS A 51 -16.46 3.31 5.30
N TYR A 52 -15.34 4.02 5.38
CA TYR A 52 -14.63 4.29 6.64
C TYR A 52 -14.12 5.74 6.66
N PRO A 53 -14.04 6.38 7.86
CA PRO A 53 -13.48 7.71 7.99
C PRO A 53 -11.97 7.70 7.74
N CYS A 54 -11.49 8.68 6.99
CA CYS A 54 -10.06 8.95 6.81
C CYS A 54 -9.87 10.43 6.41
N PRO A 55 -8.71 11.04 6.67
CA PRO A 55 -8.46 12.40 6.23
C PRO A 55 -8.10 12.47 4.73
N ASP A 56 -8.51 13.55 4.06
CA ASP A 56 -7.83 14.02 2.85
C ASP A 56 -6.68 14.95 3.30
N TRP A 57 -5.46 14.45 3.24
CA TRP A 57 -4.25 15.20 3.56
C TRP A 57 -3.49 15.54 2.28
N ARG A 58 -2.92 16.76 2.24
CA ARG A 58 -2.15 17.22 1.08
C ARG A 58 -0.96 18.06 1.52
N LEU A 59 0.21 17.77 1.00
CA LEU A 59 1.38 18.63 1.08
C LEU A 59 1.20 19.79 0.09
N LEU A 60 1.37 21.02 0.56
CA LEU A 60 1.31 22.23 -0.25
C LEU A 60 2.71 22.77 -0.54
N SER A 61 3.58 22.80 0.47
CA SER A 61 4.99 23.17 0.32
C SER A 61 5.80 22.72 1.53
N ASP A 62 7.10 22.54 1.34
CA ASP A 62 8.06 22.24 2.40
C ASP A 62 9.40 22.92 2.16
N GLU A 63 10.14 23.14 3.24
CA GLU A 63 11.52 23.60 3.23
C GLU A 63 12.24 23.19 4.51
N LEU A 64 13.44 22.63 4.36
CA LEU A 64 14.38 22.38 5.45
C LEU A 64 15.69 23.08 5.14
N LEU A 65 16.10 24.01 6.02
CA LEU A 65 17.37 24.74 5.91
C LEU A 65 18.25 24.46 7.14
N VAL A 66 19.50 24.15 6.91
CA VAL A 66 20.54 24.00 7.95
C VAL A 66 21.72 24.88 7.56
N ASN A 67 22.10 25.82 8.41
CA ASN A 67 23.16 26.80 8.10
C ASN A 67 22.93 27.52 6.74
N GLY A 68 21.65 27.81 6.38
CA GLY A 68 21.29 28.42 5.10
C GLY A 68 21.35 27.50 3.88
N ARG A 69 21.81 26.25 4.03
CA ARG A 69 21.80 25.24 2.98
C ARG A 69 20.43 24.53 2.96
N LYS A 70 19.80 24.47 1.81
CA LYS A 70 18.58 23.69 1.61
C LYS A 70 18.91 22.17 1.60
N ILE A 71 18.22 21.43 2.45
CA ILE A 71 18.32 19.97 2.57
C ILE A 71 17.17 19.33 1.82
N ARG A 72 17.44 18.29 1.06
CA ARG A 72 16.42 17.49 0.40
C ARG A 72 15.71 16.62 1.43
N ALA A 73 14.42 16.83 1.58
CA ALA A 73 13.57 16.10 2.50
C ALA A 73 12.28 15.67 1.81
N VAL A 74 11.67 14.60 2.30
CA VAL A 74 10.30 14.19 2.00
C VAL A 74 9.48 14.38 3.28
N VAL A 75 8.39 15.12 3.18
CA VAL A 75 7.47 15.27 4.32
C VAL A 75 6.78 13.94 4.57
N ASN A 76 6.84 13.48 5.81
CA ASN A 76 6.18 12.25 6.20
C ASN A 76 4.65 12.38 6.04
N THR A 77 4.02 11.32 5.55
CA THR A 77 2.59 11.33 5.24
C THR A 77 1.77 11.61 6.50
N HIS A 78 0.77 12.46 6.37
CA HIS A 78 -0.06 13.00 7.46
C HIS A 78 0.64 13.93 8.45
N SER A 79 1.92 14.28 8.24
CA SER A 79 2.60 15.29 9.06
C SER A 79 1.77 16.56 9.16
N PRO A 80 1.56 17.11 10.36
CA PRO A 80 0.90 18.41 10.53
C PRO A 80 1.78 19.55 10.01
N ALA A 81 1.15 20.70 9.72
CA ALA A 81 1.86 21.91 9.34
C ALA A 81 2.70 22.45 10.51
N VAL A 82 3.89 22.97 10.19
CA VAL A 82 4.77 23.63 11.15
C VAL A 82 5.64 24.70 10.45
N GLU A 83 5.96 25.76 11.17
CA GLU A 83 7.07 26.66 10.85
C GLU A 83 7.87 26.86 12.13
N ILE A 84 9.08 26.31 12.16
CA ILE A 84 9.94 26.31 13.34
C ILE A 84 11.39 26.60 12.95
N GLU A 85 12.07 27.39 13.81
CA GLU A 85 13.51 27.57 13.77
C GLU A 85 14.04 27.18 15.15
N ALA A 86 14.78 26.07 15.24
CA ALA A 86 15.20 25.50 16.50
C ALA A 86 16.50 24.69 16.37
N GLU A 87 17.08 24.39 17.51
CA GLU A 87 18.30 23.60 17.65
C GLU A 87 18.08 22.16 17.22
N LEU A 88 19.05 21.59 16.49
CA LEU A 88 19.11 20.17 16.12
C LEU A 88 19.62 19.34 17.31
N VAL A 89 18.89 18.30 17.68
CA VAL A 89 19.29 17.35 18.71
C VAL A 89 19.34 15.94 18.13
N PRO A 90 20.52 15.42 17.79
CA PRO A 90 20.67 14.05 17.33
C PRO A 90 20.32 13.02 18.40
N VAL A 91 19.54 12.02 18.04
CA VAL A 91 19.16 10.89 18.88
C VAL A 91 19.26 9.58 18.09
N SER A 92 19.90 8.58 18.66
CA SER A 92 20.13 7.28 18.02
C SER A 92 19.57 6.10 18.79
N THR A 93 19.11 6.34 20.02
CA THR A 93 18.55 5.32 20.91
C THR A 93 17.33 5.85 21.66
N ALA A 94 16.53 4.96 22.26
CA ALA A 94 15.44 5.32 23.16
C ALA A 94 15.94 6.11 24.39
N GLU A 95 17.12 5.75 24.90
CA GLU A 95 17.77 6.40 26.03
C GLU A 95 18.15 7.85 25.70
N ASP A 96 18.59 8.13 24.46
CA ASP A 96 18.88 9.50 24.01
C ASP A 96 17.61 10.37 24.06
N ILE A 97 16.45 9.84 23.62
CA ILE A 97 15.17 10.56 23.65
C ILE A 97 14.78 10.93 25.10
N GLN A 98 15.04 10.03 26.06
CA GLN A 98 14.77 10.28 27.47
C GLN A 98 15.80 11.21 28.15
N LYS A 99 17.04 11.19 27.67
CA LYS A 99 18.16 11.92 28.26
C LYS A 99 18.21 13.39 27.85
N TYR A 100 17.89 13.68 26.57
CA TYR A 100 17.99 15.04 26.05
C TYR A 100 16.65 15.78 26.19
N ASP A 101 16.72 17.07 26.50
CA ASP A 101 15.55 17.93 26.41
C ASP A 101 15.24 18.21 24.94
N LEU A 102 14.17 17.62 24.44
CA LEU A 102 13.71 17.79 23.07
C LEU A 102 12.60 18.85 22.94
N THR A 103 12.13 19.41 24.04
CA THR A 103 11.00 20.35 24.06
C THR A 103 11.23 21.52 23.10
N ASN A 104 10.35 21.69 22.12
CA ASN A 104 10.43 22.73 21.09
C ASN A 104 11.74 22.72 20.26
N ARG A 105 12.50 21.65 20.26
CA ARG A 105 13.69 21.43 19.43
C ARG A 105 13.37 20.53 18.24
N ILE A 106 14.30 20.41 17.31
CA ILE A 106 14.20 19.48 16.17
C ILE A 106 15.00 18.22 16.51
N ALA A 107 14.30 17.14 16.84
CA ALA A 107 14.93 15.86 17.08
C ALA A 107 15.39 15.23 15.75
N VAL A 108 16.65 14.82 15.67
CA VAL A 108 17.21 14.14 14.48
C VAL A 108 17.38 12.66 14.78
N LEU A 109 16.44 11.84 14.35
CA LEU A 109 16.51 10.40 14.51
C LEU A 109 17.43 9.78 13.45
N HIS A 110 18.35 8.94 13.90
CA HIS A 110 19.29 8.27 13.00
C HIS A 110 19.72 6.89 13.53
N GLY A 111 20.57 6.17 12.78
CA GLY A 111 21.08 4.86 13.19
C GLY A 111 19.96 3.81 13.24
N GLU A 112 19.97 2.94 14.24
CA GLU A 112 18.99 1.86 14.35
C GLU A 112 17.54 2.35 14.47
N LEU A 113 17.30 3.57 14.95
CA LEU A 113 15.95 4.14 15.06
C LEU A 113 15.25 4.28 13.70
N THR A 114 16.01 4.48 12.63
CA THR A 114 15.49 4.78 11.28
C THR A 114 15.77 3.69 10.26
N ARG A 115 16.14 2.49 10.72
CA ARG A 115 16.46 1.36 9.84
C ARG A 115 15.26 0.83 9.06
N THR A 116 14.09 0.90 9.66
CA THR A 116 12.79 0.54 9.06
C THR A 116 11.79 1.65 9.31
N ALA A 117 10.73 1.71 8.53
CA ALA A 117 9.62 2.63 8.75
C ALA A 117 8.90 2.34 10.09
N PHE A 118 8.21 3.35 10.60
CA PHE A 118 7.33 3.23 11.76
C PHE A 118 5.94 2.82 11.29
N MET A 119 5.34 1.85 11.97
CA MET A 119 3.96 1.49 11.73
C MET A 119 3.02 2.55 12.35
N PRO A 120 1.82 2.77 11.77
CA PRO A 120 0.84 3.67 12.37
C PRO A 120 0.46 3.20 13.77
N LYS A 121 0.31 4.16 14.68
CA LYS A 121 0.11 4.00 16.12
C LYS A 121 -1.05 3.07 16.52
N ASN A 122 -2.12 3.03 15.74
CA ASN A 122 -3.29 2.19 16.00
C ASN A 122 -3.44 1.03 15.00
N PHE A 123 -2.34 0.65 14.37
CA PHE A 123 -2.34 -0.39 13.35
C PHE A 123 -2.23 -1.77 14.00
N ASP A 124 -3.37 -2.44 14.14
CA ASP A 124 -3.47 -3.78 14.74
C ASP A 124 -3.31 -4.88 13.67
N ARG A 125 -2.09 -5.07 13.22
CA ARG A 125 -1.71 -6.27 12.48
C ARG A 125 -0.63 -7.01 13.26
N ASN A 126 -0.97 -8.14 13.85
CA ASN A 126 -0.04 -8.99 14.64
C ASN A 126 1.27 -9.35 13.90
N ILE A 127 1.26 -9.32 12.55
CA ILE A 127 2.44 -9.61 11.72
C ILE A 127 3.40 -8.42 11.57
N TYR A 128 2.95 -7.19 11.89
CA TYR A 128 3.75 -5.96 11.75
C TYR A 128 4.00 -5.24 13.08
N ALA A 129 3.53 -5.80 14.20
CA ALA A 129 3.73 -5.19 15.51
C ALA A 129 5.23 -5.08 15.83
N ASP A 130 5.67 -3.86 16.15
CA ASP A 130 7.03 -3.56 16.60
C ASP A 130 6.95 -2.76 17.89
N GLU A 131 6.91 -3.46 19.02
CA GLU A 131 6.83 -2.86 20.36
C GLU A 131 7.94 -1.83 20.62
N TYR A 132 9.11 -2.02 20.03
CA TYR A 132 10.21 -1.08 20.17
C TYR A 132 9.92 0.24 19.45
N LYS A 133 9.42 0.17 18.21
CA LYS A 133 9.03 1.36 17.43
C LYS A 133 7.86 2.09 18.08
N ASP A 134 6.87 1.37 18.59
CA ASP A 134 5.73 1.94 19.31
C ASP A 134 6.22 2.70 20.55
N ARG A 135 7.19 2.14 21.28
CA ARG A 135 7.81 2.82 22.42
C ARG A 135 8.58 4.08 22.01
N ILE A 136 9.26 4.08 20.86
CA ILE A 136 9.93 5.28 20.34
C ILE A 136 8.92 6.38 20.04
N ILE A 137 7.82 6.08 19.36
CA ILE A 137 6.75 7.05 19.08
C ILE A 137 6.19 7.62 20.38
N GLN A 138 5.91 6.78 21.37
CA GLN A 138 5.42 7.22 22.68
C GLN A 138 6.42 8.18 23.37
N LEU A 139 7.71 7.84 23.37
CA LEU A 139 8.75 8.70 23.95
C LEU A 139 8.86 10.05 23.24
N LEU A 140 8.73 10.07 21.90
CA LEU A 140 8.71 11.32 21.14
C LEU A 140 7.50 12.19 21.50
N GLU A 141 6.30 11.58 21.63
CA GLU A 141 5.11 12.32 22.07
C GLU A 141 5.28 12.88 23.50
N GLU A 142 5.85 12.10 24.42
CA GLU A 142 6.13 12.52 25.81
C GLU A 142 7.15 13.67 25.86
N SER A 143 8.18 13.62 25.01
CA SER A 143 9.29 14.60 24.96
C SER A 143 8.94 15.91 24.24
N LYS A 144 7.83 15.94 23.50
CA LYS A 144 7.27 17.12 22.81
C LYS A 144 8.29 17.89 21.96
N PRO A 145 9.02 17.24 21.02
CA PRO A 145 9.84 17.97 20.08
C PRO A 145 8.98 18.90 19.23
N GLY A 146 9.54 20.02 18.79
CA GLY A 146 8.85 20.91 17.86
C GLY A 146 8.70 20.31 16.46
N ALA A 147 9.64 19.45 16.08
CA ALA A 147 9.60 18.64 14.86
C ALA A 147 10.59 17.47 14.94
N VAL A 148 10.44 16.51 14.03
CA VAL A 148 11.34 15.36 13.87
C VAL A 148 11.90 15.30 12.46
N VAL A 149 13.19 15.10 12.34
CA VAL A 149 13.89 14.78 11.09
C VAL A 149 14.40 13.34 11.19
N LEU A 150 14.04 12.49 10.25
CA LEU A 150 14.48 11.09 10.22
C LEU A 150 15.52 10.93 9.10
N VAL A 151 16.66 10.31 9.41
CA VAL A 151 17.71 10.04 8.43
C VAL A 151 17.50 8.63 7.87
N SER A 152 17.08 8.52 6.61
CA SER A 152 16.85 7.24 5.94
C SER A 152 18.13 6.41 5.83
N HIS A 153 18.01 5.09 5.86
CA HIS A 153 19.09 4.14 5.51
C HIS A 153 19.09 3.75 4.03
N GLU A 154 18.02 4.06 3.32
CA GLU A 154 17.85 3.66 1.92
C GLU A 154 18.82 4.39 0.99
N GLN A 155 19.13 3.73 -0.14
CA GLN A 155 20.03 4.27 -1.19
C GLN A 155 19.26 4.77 -2.41
N ASN A 156 17.95 4.98 -2.29
CA ASN A 156 17.11 5.47 -3.37
C ASN A 156 17.41 6.95 -3.66
N ASP A 157 17.10 7.42 -4.87
CA ASP A 157 17.28 8.83 -5.27
C ASP A 157 16.56 9.82 -4.35
N MET A 158 15.40 9.41 -3.82
CA MET A 158 14.64 10.11 -2.78
C MET A 158 14.27 9.12 -1.68
N PRO A 159 14.34 9.51 -0.41
CA PRO A 159 13.89 8.63 0.67
C PRO A 159 12.39 8.43 0.61
N LEU A 160 11.92 7.25 1.07
CA LEU A 160 10.52 7.04 1.36
C LEU A 160 10.17 7.66 2.72
N PRO A 161 8.93 8.10 2.95
CA PRO A 161 8.47 8.49 4.28
C PRO A 161 8.70 7.36 5.29
N LEU A 162 9.31 7.67 6.41
CA LEU A 162 9.51 6.69 7.50
C LEU A 162 8.38 6.72 8.54
N ILE A 163 7.55 7.75 8.53
CA ILE A 163 6.34 7.87 9.34
C ILE A 163 5.17 8.17 8.41
N GLU A 164 4.13 7.35 8.49
CA GLU A 164 2.89 7.53 7.75
C GLU A 164 1.71 7.26 8.68
N ASP A 165 1.45 8.20 9.60
CA ASP A 165 0.46 8.02 10.67
C ASP A 165 -0.47 9.22 10.78
N SER A 166 -1.76 8.99 10.52
CA SER A 166 -2.79 10.02 10.61
C SER A 166 -3.14 10.44 12.05
N ASP A 167 -2.79 9.63 13.03
CA ASP A 167 -3.09 9.86 14.45
C ASP A 167 -1.90 10.47 15.21
N LEU A 168 -0.75 10.58 14.55
CA LEU A 168 0.44 11.20 15.10
C LEU A 168 0.44 12.71 14.84
N ASN A 169 0.33 13.51 15.90
CA ASN A 169 0.41 14.98 15.81
C ASN A 169 1.85 15.48 16.01
N LEU A 170 2.77 15.01 15.18
CA LEU A 170 4.19 15.32 15.27
C LEU A 170 4.73 15.71 13.88
N PRO A 171 5.09 17.01 13.66
CA PRO A 171 5.65 17.44 12.40
C PRO A 171 6.94 16.68 12.07
N SER A 172 7.00 16.09 10.88
CA SER A 172 8.15 15.25 10.56
C SER A 172 8.49 15.20 9.08
N VAL A 173 9.78 15.03 8.80
CA VAL A 173 10.34 14.83 7.47
C VAL A 173 11.36 13.70 7.49
N THR A 174 11.50 13.00 6.36
CA THR A 174 12.58 12.05 6.14
C THR A 174 13.58 12.63 5.15
N VAL A 175 14.87 12.57 5.49
CA VAL A 175 15.97 13.04 4.65
C VAL A 175 16.78 11.87 4.12
N HIS A 176 17.46 12.11 3.00
CA HIS A 176 18.36 11.12 2.42
C HIS A 176 19.55 10.84 3.35
N ARG A 177 20.03 9.59 3.37
CA ARG A 177 21.17 9.15 4.21
C ARG A 177 22.41 10.04 4.09
N GLU A 178 22.66 10.59 2.90
CA GLU A 178 23.81 11.45 2.64
C GLU A 178 23.75 12.80 3.37
N GLU A 179 22.56 13.25 3.75
CA GLU A 179 22.37 14.46 4.56
C GLU A 179 22.57 14.19 6.06
N GLY A 180 22.60 12.91 6.47
CA GLY A 180 22.76 12.50 7.87
C GLY A 180 23.95 13.13 8.58
N PRO A 181 25.19 13.05 8.05
CA PRO A 181 26.36 13.65 8.68
C PRO A 181 26.20 15.15 8.93
N LEU A 182 25.62 15.90 7.98
CA LEU A 182 25.38 17.34 8.17
C LEU A 182 24.44 17.62 9.35
N LEU A 183 23.45 16.78 9.57
CA LEU A 183 22.45 16.96 10.62
C LEU A 183 22.95 16.48 11.99
N THR A 184 23.75 15.43 12.03
CA THR A 184 24.24 14.82 13.28
C THR A 184 25.53 15.44 13.80
N GLU A 185 26.43 15.91 12.92
CA GLU A 185 27.69 16.56 13.28
C GLU A 185 27.50 18.04 13.65
N ASN A 186 26.37 18.63 13.32
CA ASN A 186 25.99 20.00 13.64
C ASN A 186 25.01 20.09 14.84
N ALA A 187 25.16 19.21 15.82
CA ALA A 187 24.38 19.26 17.06
C ALA A 187 24.48 20.64 17.70
N GLY A 188 23.36 21.18 18.17
CA GLY A 188 23.27 22.52 18.72
C GLY A 188 23.18 23.63 17.65
N THR A 189 23.26 23.30 16.38
CA THR A 189 23.01 24.27 15.30
C THR A 189 21.51 24.45 15.07
N THR A 190 21.10 25.70 14.81
CA THR A 190 19.72 26.04 14.48
C THR A 190 19.39 25.62 13.03
N ALA A 191 18.28 24.91 12.88
CA ALA A 191 17.69 24.60 11.58
C ALA A 191 16.30 25.23 11.46
N LYS A 192 15.92 25.58 10.23
CA LYS A 192 14.57 26.05 9.92
C LYS A 192 13.83 24.97 9.15
N LEU A 193 12.68 24.56 9.70
CA LEU A 193 11.76 23.63 9.03
C LEU A 193 10.42 24.31 8.82
N LYS A 194 9.94 24.27 7.57
CA LYS A 194 8.61 24.69 7.21
C LYS A 194 7.91 23.56 6.49
N ILE A 195 6.75 23.16 7.01
CA ILE A 195 5.83 22.19 6.39
C ILE A 195 4.47 22.91 6.30
N ASN A 196 3.95 23.03 5.09
CA ASN A 196 2.63 23.58 4.85
C ASN A 196 1.74 22.48 4.28
N THR A 197 0.71 22.10 5.02
CA THR A 197 -0.21 21.02 4.67
C THR A 197 -1.65 21.44 4.81
N ALA A 198 -2.53 20.81 4.06
CA ALA A 198 -3.98 20.91 4.24
C ALA A 198 -4.53 19.54 4.62
N ARG A 199 -5.39 19.53 5.65
CA ARG A 199 -6.08 18.32 6.11
C ARG A 199 -7.55 18.64 6.33
N LYS A 200 -8.42 17.76 5.86
CA LYS A 200 -9.87 17.83 6.11
C LYS A 200 -10.42 16.42 6.30
N ASP A 201 -11.54 16.33 6.99
CA ASP A 201 -12.27 15.06 7.14
C ASP A 201 -12.77 14.58 5.77
N SER A 202 -12.64 13.28 5.53
CA SER A 202 -13.03 12.62 4.31
C SER A 202 -13.43 11.16 4.59
N THR A 203 -13.65 10.39 3.54
CA THR A 203 -13.99 8.97 3.61
C THR A 203 -13.26 8.19 2.54
N GLY A 204 -12.73 7.03 2.90
CA GLY A 204 -12.36 5.95 2.00
C GLY A 204 -13.48 4.92 1.89
N ALA A 205 -13.35 3.98 0.96
CA ALA A 205 -14.32 2.89 0.82
C ALA A 205 -13.66 1.63 0.24
N ASN A 206 -14.13 0.45 0.68
CA ASN A 206 -13.98 -0.78 -0.09
C ASN A 206 -15.12 -0.87 -1.10
N ILE A 207 -14.81 -1.27 -2.32
CA ILE A 207 -15.80 -1.45 -3.40
C ILE A 207 -16.01 -2.95 -3.60
N ILE A 208 -17.22 -3.41 -3.29
CA ILE A 208 -17.55 -4.85 -3.23
C ILE A 208 -18.56 -5.18 -4.33
N GLY A 209 -18.16 -6.00 -5.28
CA GLY A 209 -19.01 -6.53 -6.34
C GLY A 209 -19.44 -7.97 -6.04
N ARG A 210 -20.75 -8.26 -6.06
CA ARG A 210 -21.31 -9.59 -5.79
C ARG A 210 -22.08 -10.14 -6.97
N TRP A 211 -21.85 -11.42 -7.27
CA TRP A 211 -22.58 -12.16 -8.31
C TRP A 211 -22.84 -13.60 -7.90
N GLY A 212 -24.00 -14.13 -8.28
CA GLY A 212 -24.44 -15.49 -7.94
C GLY A 212 -25.17 -15.57 -6.59
N ASN A 213 -25.83 -16.71 -6.36
CA ASN A 213 -26.71 -16.93 -5.21
C ASN A 213 -26.22 -18.04 -4.26
N SER A 214 -25.04 -18.62 -4.49
CA SER A 214 -24.45 -19.62 -3.60
C SER A 214 -24.11 -19.02 -2.24
N LYS A 215 -24.34 -19.79 -1.17
CA LYS A 215 -23.87 -19.37 0.16
C LYS A 215 -22.35 -19.37 0.25
N LYS A 216 -21.67 -20.30 -0.43
CA LYS A 216 -20.22 -20.35 -0.49
C LYS A 216 -19.71 -19.44 -1.59
N LYS A 217 -18.60 -18.74 -1.34
CA LYS A 217 -18.06 -17.70 -2.20
C LYS A 217 -16.59 -17.91 -2.52
N ILE A 218 -16.20 -17.49 -3.72
CA ILE A 218 -14.81 -17.21 -4.09
C ILE A 218 -14.62 -15.71 -4.01
N LEU A 219 -13.60 -15.28 -3.28
CA LEU A 219 -13.21 -13.89 -3.19
C LEU A 219 -12.00 -13.62 -4.07
N LEU A 220 -12.07 -12.55 -4.87
CA LEU A 220 -10.93 -11.99 -5.59
C LEU A 220 -10.74 -10.56 -5.13
N CYS A 221 -9.51 -10.15 -4.86
CA CYS A 221 -9.26 -8.80 -4.36
C CYS A 221 -7.99 -8.17 -4.92
N ALA A 222 -7.97 -6.85 -4.85
CA ALA A 222 -6.83 -5.98 -5.10
C ALA A 222 -7.07 -4.68 -4.33
N HIS A 223 -6.03 -3.98 -3.86
CA HIS A 223 -6.24 -2.62 -3.37
C HIS A 223 -6.19 -1.61 -4.51
N TYR A 224 -6.81 -0.44 -4.34
CA TYR A 224 -6.85 0.56 -5.39
C TYR A 224 -6.29 1.93 -4.99
N ASP A 225 -6.00 2.14 -3.72
CA ASP A 225 -5.31 3.33 -3.25
C ASP A 225 -3.81 3.26 -3.57
N THR A 226 -3.11 4.36 -3.38
CA THR A 226 -1.66 4.49 -3.60
C THR A 226 -1.03 5.33 -2.52
N LYS A 227 0.29 5.25 -2.39
CA LYS A 227 1.07 6.25 -1.67
C LYS A 227 0.90 7.65 -2.26
N HIS A 228 1.09 8.67 -1.44
CA HIS A 228 1.07 10.06 -1.89
C HIS A 228 2.16 10.33 -2.95
N GLY A 229 1.76 10.95 -4.06
CA GLY A 229 2.67 11.29 -5.17
C GLY A 229 3.08 10.13 -6.08
N THR A 230 2.57 8.91 -5.83
CA THR A 230 2.83 7.71 -6.64
C THR A 230 1.70 7.49 -7.63
N PRO A 231 1.96 7.39 -8.94
CA PRO A 231 0.94 7.07 -9.94
C PRO A 231 0.30 5.70 -9.72
N GLY A 232 1.05 4.72 -9.17
CA GLY A 232 0.56 3.43 -8.75
C GLY A 232 0.07 2.57 -9.92
N ALA A 233 0.89 2.42 -10.96
CA ALA A 233 0.57 1.56 -12.10
C ALA A 233 0.80 0.09 -11.75
N LEU A 234 1.99 -0.23 -11.22
CA LEU A 234 2.31 -1.55 -10.68
C LEU A 234 1.53 -1.76 -9.38
N ASP A 235 1.55 -0.78 -8.49
CA ASP A 235 1.04 -0.83 -7.13
C ASP A 235 -0.10 0.21 -6.92
N ASN A 236 -1.42 -0.14 -7.14
CA ASN A 236 -1.84 -1.45 -7.64
C ASN A 236 -2.95 -1.30 -8.70
N ALA A 237 -2.75 -0.41 -9.70
CA ALA A 237 -3.67 -0.36 -10.84
C ALA A 237 -3.63 -1.65 -11.66
N SER A 238 -2.50 -2.38 -11.67
CA SER A 238 -2.33 -3.64 -12.37
C SER A 238 -3.24 -4.73 -11.80
N GLY A 239 -3.27 -4.88 -10.48
CA GLY A 239 -4.17 -5.83 -9.80
C GLY A 239 -5.63 -5.45 -9.97
N VAL A 240 -5.97 -4.16 -9.87
CA VAL A 240 -7.35 -3.68 -10.13
C VAL A 240 -7.77 -3.93 -11.57
N ALA A 241 -6.91 -3.67 -12.56
CA ALA A 241 -7.21 -3.96 -13.96
C ALA A 241 -7.48 -5.44 -14.18
N ALA A 242 -6.66 -6.31 -13.59
CA ALA A 242 -6.87 -7.76 -13.63
C ALA A 242 -8.18 -8.17 -12.94
N LEU A 243 -8.50 -7.60 -11.78
CA LEU A 243 -9.76 -7.84 -11.06
C LEU A 243 -10.98 -7.46 -11.91
N LEU A 244 -10.95 -6.31 -12.59
CA LEU A 244 -12.02 -5.86 -13.47
C LEU A 244 -12.14 -6.71 -14.75
N CYS A 245 -11.01 -7.21 -15.28
CA CYS A 245 -11.02 -8.19 -16.36
C CYS A 245 -11.69 -9.50 -15.91
N LEU A 246 -11.32 -10.00 -14.75
CA LEU A 246 -11.93 -11.21 -14.17
C LEU A 246 -13.44 -11.01 -13.93
N ALA A 247 -13.87 -9.83 -13.49
CA ALA A 247 -15.29 -9.49 -13.36
C ALA A 247 -16.09 -9.72 -14.64
N LYS A 248 -15.51 -9.43 -15.80
CA LYS A 248 -16.17 -9.62 -17.12
C LYS A 248 -16.17 -11.07 -17.56
N HIS A 249 -15.08 -11.79 -17.35
CA HIS A 249 -14.87 -13.12 -17.92
C HIS A 249 -15.32 -14.28 -17.04
N LEU A 250 -15.38 -14.12 -15.73
CA LEU A 250 -15.81 -15.19 -14.82
C LEU A 250 -17.29 -15.53 -14.97
N LYS A 251 -18.13 -14.57 -15.32
CA LYS A 251 -19.56 -14.80 -15.55
C LYS A 251 -19.90 -15.66 -16.77
N GLU A 252 -18.95 -15.82 -17.68
CA GLU A 252 -19.09 -16.69 -18.84
C GLU A 252 -18.89 -18.17 -18.49
N LEU A 253 -18.43 -18.45 -17.27
CA LEU A 253 -18.16 -19.80 -16.77
C LEU A 253 -19.31 -20.32 -15.93
N GLU A 254 -19.52 -21.63 -15.98
CA GLU A 254 -20.35 -22.32 -14.99
C GLU A 254 -19.55 -22.49 -13.70
N ILE A 255 -19.80 -21.62 -12.71
CA ILE A 255 -19.12 -21.60 -11.42
C ILE A 255 -20.13 -22.03 -10.34
N LYS A 256 -19.72 -22.99 -9.52
CA LYS A 256 -20.49 -23.55 -8.40
C LYS A 256 -20.72 -22.55 -7.27
N TYR A 257 -19.82 -21.61 -7.09
CA TYR A 257 -19.79 -20.65 -5.99
C TYR A 257 -20.26 -19.27 -6.43
N ALA A 258 -20.71 -18.47 -5.49
CA ALA A 258 -20.88 -17.05 -5.74
C ALA A 258 -19.50 -16.36 -5.87
N LEU A 259 -19.44 -15.28 -6.61
CA LEU A 259 -18.24 -14.46 -6.75
C LEU A 259 -18.39 -13.20 -5.90
N GLU A 260 -17.32 -12.86 -5.17
CA GLU A 260 -17.17 -11.60 -4.48
C GLU A 260 -15.87 -10.95 -4.89
N LEU A 261 -15.97 -9.79 -5.53
CA LEU A 261 -14.82 -9.00 -5.98
C LEU A 261 -14.66 -7.83 -5.02
N VAL A 262 -13.49 -7.63 -4.47
CA VAL A 262 -13.25 -6.54 -3.53
C VAL A 262 -12.07 -5.69 -4.00
N ALA A 263 -12.34 -4.43 -4.32
CA ALA A 263 -11.28 -3.44 -4.44
C ALA A 263 -11.14 -2.74 -3.08
N PHE A 264 -10.07 -3.05 -2.38
CA PHE A 264 -9.78 -2.48 -1.06
C PHE A 264 -9.26 -1.06 -1.18
N GLY A 265 -9.70 -0.19 -0.29
CA GLY A 265 -9.14 1.14 -0.14
C GLY A 265 -8.37 1.23 1.17
N GLY A 266 -7.27 1.97 1.18
CA GLY A 266 -6.51 2.24 2.39
C GLY A 266 -5.44 1.22 2.76
N GLU A 267 -5.08 0.31 1.88
CA GLU A 267 -3.98 -0.63 2.10
C GLU A 267 -2.64 0.11 2.16
N ASP A 268 -2.30 0.79 1.10
CA ASP A 268 -1.09 1.60 0.96
C ASP A 268 -1.08 2.84 1.86
N SER A 269 -2.25 3.35 2.17
CA SER A 269 -2.43 4.54 3.01
C SER A 269 -2.55 4.21 4.50
N TRP A 270 -2.40 2.94 4.89
CA TRP A 270 -2.50 2.45 6.27
C TRP A 270 -3.83 2.76 6.96
N PHE A 271 -4.92 2.83 6.21
CA PHE A 271 -6.26 2.96 6.77
C PHE A 271 -6.95 1.60 6.91
N PRO A 272 -7.95 1.49 7.82
CA PRO A 272 -8.51 0.19 8.19
C PRO A 272 -9.44 -0.43 7.14
N GLY A 273 -9.45 0.06 5.89
CA GLY A 273 -10.40 -0.41 4.89
C GLY A 273 -10.42 -1.92 4.72
N ASP A 274 -9.25 -2.51 4.52
CA ASP A 274 -9.10 -3.96 4.37
C ASP A 274 -9.36 -4.73 5.68
N ALA A 275 -8.92 -4.21 6.83
CA ALA A 275 -9.15 -4.79 8.14
C ALA A 275 -10.64 -4.79 8.55
N LEU A 276 -11.41 -3.81 8.09
CA LEU A 276 -12.85 -3.72 8.38
C LEU A 276 -13.68 -4.76 7.62
N TYR A 277 -13.19 -5.23 6.46
CA TYR A 277 -13.94 -6.14 5.62
C TYR A 277 -14.29 -7.45 6.32
N PRO A 278 -13.37 -8.20 6.95
CA PRO A 278 -13.73 -9.46 7.64
C PRO A 278 -14.67 -9.27 8.82
N GLY A 279 -14.65 -8.12 9.47
CA GLY A 279 -15.54 -7.82 10.61
C GLY A 279 -17.01 -7.63 10.21
N GLU A 280 -17.25 -6.99 9.06
CA GLU A 280 -18.62 -6.77 8.54
C GLU A 280 -19.09 -7.93 7.66
N TYR A 281 -18.18 -8.57 6.94
CA TYR A 281 -18.45 -9.69 6.04
C TYR A 281 -17.67 -10.93 6.49
N PRO A 282 -18.22 -11.70 7.46
CA PRO A 282 -17.53 -12.86 8.02
C PRO A 282 -17.04 -13.84 6.94
N PRO A 283 -15.81 -14.31 7.04
CA PRO A 283 -15.17 -15.12 6.00
C PRO A 283 -15.61 -16.59 5.99
N ASP A 284 -16.46 -17.03 6.91
CA ASP A 284 -16.90 -18.43 7.10
C ASP A 284 -17.42 -19.10 5.82
N ASN A 285 -17.89 -18.31 4.89
CA ASN A 285 -18.42 -18.78 3.60
C ASN A 285 -17.41 -18.70 2.45
N LEU A 286 -16.19 -18.21 2.70
CA LEU A 286 -15.16 -18.17 1.68
C LEU A 286 -14.55 -19.57 1.49
N VAL A 287 -14.49 -20.02 0.24
CA VAL A 287 -13.80 -21.28 -0.12
C VAL A 287 -12.38 -21.03 -0.55
N VAL A 288 -12.09 -19.82 -1.05
CA VAL A 288 -10.76 -19.32 -1.39
C VAL A 288 -10.78 -17.80 -1.46
N ALA A 289 -9.65 -17.19 -1.13
CA ALA A 289 -9.33 -15.79 -1.42
C ALA A 289 -8.18 -15.73 -2.44
N ILE A 290 -8.28 -14.87 -3.45
CA ILE A 290 -7.26 -14.66 -4.48
C ILE A 290 -6.93 -13.17 -4.50
N ASN A 291 -5.70 -12.83 -4.14
CA ASN A 291 -5.18 -11.45 -4.14
C ASN A 291 -4.32 -11.19 -5.36
N LEU A 292 -4.49 -10.02 -5.95
CA LEU A 292 -3.76 -9.54 -7.12
C LEU A 292 -3.09 -8.22 -6.74
N ASP A 293 -1.78 -8.24 -6.57
CA ASP A 293 -1.05 -7.09 -6.06
C ASP A 293 0.34 -6.95 -6.69
N GLY A 294 0.57 -5.84 -7.40
CA GLY A 294 1.84 -5.55 -8.03
C GLY A 294 2.23 -6.54 -9.12
N ILE A 295 1.30 -6.91 -10.00
CA ILE A 295 1.53 -7.87 -11.08
C ILE A 295 1.96 -7.21 -12.38
N GLY A 296 2.81 -7.89 -13.17
CA GLY A 296 3.16 -7.47 -14.53
C GLY A 296 4.38 -6.57 -14.64
N LEU A 297 5.28 -6.52 -13.66
CA LEU A 297 6.54 -5.78 -13.79
C LEU A 297 7.38 -6.39 -14.93
N LYS A 298 7.89 -5.53 -15.83
CA LYS A 298 8.75 -5.96 -16.94
C LYS A 298 9.99 -6.71 -16.45
N ASP A 299 10.35 -7.74 -17.19
CA ASP A 299 11.54 -8.56 -16.94
C ASP A 299 11.55 -9.29 -15.58
N VAL A 300 10.40 -9.34 -14.90
CA VAL A 300 10.22 -10.04 -13.63
C VAL A 300 9.10 -11.07 -13.75
N PRO A 301 9.36 -12.35 -13.48
CA PRO A 301 8.31 -13.37 -13.51
C PRO A 301 7.27 -13.10 -12.41
N THR A 302 6.02 -13.43 -12.70
CA THR A 302 4.98 -13.34 -11.67
C THR A 302 5.23 -14.38 -10.57
N MET A 303 5.28 -13.93 -9.33
CA MET A 303 5.34 -14.77 -8.14
C MET A 303 3.93 -15.18 -7.71
N MET A 304 3.78 -16.40 -7.23
CA MET A 304 2.53 -16.93 -6.71
C MET A 304 2.77 -17.56 -5.34
N ALA A 305 2.10 -17.03 -4.32
CA ALA A 305 2.04 -17.62 -2.98
C ALA A 305 0.75 -18.43 -2.82
N VAL A 306 0.83 -19.57 -2.13
CA VAL A 306 -0.31 -20.46 -1.89
C VAL A 306 -0.34 -20.88 -0.43
N PHE A 307 -1.42 -20.58 0.27
CA PHE A 307 -1.61 -20.86 1.70
C PHE A 307 -2.85 -21.73 1.93
N GLY A 308 -2.77 -22.64 2.89
CA GLY A 308 -3.92 -23.44 3.35
C GLY A 308 -4.53 -24.39 2.31
N CYS A 309 -3.85 -24.65 1.21
CA CYS A 309 -4.29 -25.57 0.16
C CYS A 309 -3.75 -26.98 0.37
N SER A 310 -4.53 -28.01 -0.01
CA SER A 310 -4.04 -29.39 -0.02
C SER A 310 -2.94 -29.59 -1.07
N GLU A 311 -2.02 -30.53 -0.86
CA GLU A 311 -0.94 -30.86 -1.81
C GLU A 311 -1.49 -31.18 -3.22
N LYS A 312 -2.62 -31.87 -3.29
CA LYS A 312 -3.30 -32.20 -4.55
C LYS A 312 -3.72 -30.93 -5.30
N LEU A 313 -4.28 -29.95 -4.57
CA LEU A 313 -4.71 -28.68 -5.14
C LEU A 313 -3.52 -27.83 -5.57
N VAL A 314 -2.48 -27.73 -4.74
CA VAL A 314 -1.21 -27.06 -5.07
C VAL A 314 -0.60 -27.66 -6.34
N SER A 315 -0.55 -29.00 -6.46
CA SER A 315 -0.05 -29.67 -7.66
C SER A 315 -0.87 -29.34 -8.90
N ARG A 316 -2.22 -29.26 -8.79
CA ARG A 316 -3.11 -28.86 -9.87
C ARG A 316 -2.89 -27.42 -10.29
N ILE A 317 -2.80 -26.49 -9.32
CA ILE A 317 -2.51 -25.07 -9.55
C ILE A 317 -1.18 -24.93 -10.31
N ASN A 318 -0.10 -25.55 -9.82
CA ASN A 318 1.22 -25.47 -10.44
C ASN A 318 1.26 -26.06 -11.86
N LYS A 319 0.54 -27.17 -12.09
CA LYS A 319 0.41 -27.74 -13.43
C LYS A 319 -0.33 -26.80 -14.38
N THR A 320 -1.38 -26.13 -13.90
CA THR A 320 -2.15 -25.18 -14.69
C THR A 320 -1.33 -23.91 -14.96
N ALA A 321 -0.60 -23.38 -13.98
CA ALA A 321 0.24 -22.20 -14.12
C ALA A 321 1.24 -22.32 -15.28
N LYS A 322 1.88 -23.48 -15.43
CA LYS A 322 2.83 -23.77 -16.53
C LYS A 322 2.24 -23.63 -17.95
N GLN A 323 0.92 -23.57 -18.09
CA GLN A 323 0.25 -23.38 -19.39
C GLN A 323 0.13 -21.91 -19.77
N PHE A 324 0.26 -21.00 -18.79
CA PHE A 324 0.04 -19.57 -18.99
C PHE A 324 1.30 -18.73 -18.91
N GLY A 325 2.40 -19.25 -18.37
CA GLY A 325 3.66 -18.55 -18.29
C GLY A 325 4.62 -19.15 -17.27
N GLU A 326 5.68 -18.41 -17.00
CA GLU A 326 6.63 -18.72 -15.95
C GLU A 326 6.16 -18.08 -14.63
N TYR A 327 5.95 -18.90 -13.62
CA TYR A 327 5.57 -18.47 -12.27
C TYR A 327 6.58 -18.99 -11.27
N VAL A 328 7.07 -18.08 -10.42
CA VAL A 328 7.91 -18.43 -9.29
C VAL A 328 7.00 -18.71 -8.10
N GLN A 329 7.07 -19.90 -7.53
CA GLN A 329 6.36 -20.21 -6.29
C GLN A 329 7.23 -19.77 -5.11
N ASN A 330 6.80 -18.71 -4.44
CA ASN A 330 7.42 -18.19 -3.23
C ASN A 330 6.33 -17.69 -2.28
N GLN A 331 6.63 -17.62 -0.99
CA GLN A 331 5.70 -17.10 0.00
C GLN A 331 6.04 -15.64 0.29
N PHE A 332 5.03 -14.79 0.24
CA PHE A 332 5.07 -13.44 0.78
C PHE A 332 3.81 -13.23 1.62
N TYR A 333 3.91 -12.41 2.64
CA TYR A 333 2.89 -12.33 3.70
C TYR A 333 2.21 -10.96 3.75
N GLU A 334 2.80 -9.98 3.12
CA GLU A 334 2.34 -8.60 3.05
C GLU A 334 1.20 -8.48 2.04
N SER A 335 0.35 -7.44 2.16
CA SER A 335 -0.82 -7.17 1.34
C SER A 335 -2.13 -7.82 1.83
N ASN A 336 -3.25 -7.56 1.13
CA ASN A 336 -4.62 -7.88 1.56
C ASN A 336 -4.88 -9.37 1.85
N HIS A 337 -4.14 -10.29 1.24
CA HIS A 337 -4.30 -11.73 1.52
C HIS A 337 -3.94 -12.11 2.96
N GLY A 338 -3.16 -11.27 3.64
CA GLY A 338 -2.80 -11.42 5.05
C GLY A 338 -4.00 -11.44 6.00
N PHE A 339 -5.17 -11.00 5.56
CA PHE A 339 -6.40 -11.07 6.36
C PHE A 339 -7.16 -12.39 6.23
N PHE A 340 -6.80 -13.26 5.29
CA PHE A 340 -7.58 -14.47 4.99
C PHE A 340 -6.86 -15.76 5.41
N TRP A 341 -5.59 -15.93 5.04
CA TRP A 341 -4.88 -17.17 5.34
C TRP A 341 -4.72 -17.47 6.84
N PRO A 342 -4.55 -16.49 7.77
CA PRO A 342 -4.49 -16.77 9.20
C PRO A 342 -5.81 -17.28 9.77
N LEU A 343 -6.92 -17.00 9.09
CA LEU A 343 -8.26 -17.49 9.43
C LEU A 343 -8.53 -18.91 8.90
N GLY A 344 -7.51 -19.57 8.31
CA GLY A 344 -7.63 -20.92 7.75
C GLY A 344 -8.31 -20.99 6.38
N ILE A 345 -8.48 -19.84 5.70
CA ILE A 345 -9.07 -19.79 4.36
C ILE A 345 -7.96 -20.11 3.35
N PRO A 346 -8.16 -21.08 2.43
CA PRO A 346 -7.28 -21.28 1.30
C PRO A 346 -7.06 -19.96 0.55
N THR A 347 -5.79 -19.58 0.35
CA THR A 347 -5.48 -18.24 -0.18
C THR A 347 -4.38 -18.34 -1.23
N LEU A 348 -4.57 -17.61 -2.32
CA LEU A 348 -3.55 -17.39 -3.35
C LEU A 348 -3.25 -15.90 -3.42
N ALA A 349 -1.98 -15.56 -3.67
CA ALA A 349 -1.58 -14.20 -3.92
C ALA A 349 -0.61 -14.15 -5.09
N PHE A 350 -0.79 -13.17 -5.98
CA PHE A 350 0.05 -12.95 -7.15
C PHE A 350 0.72 -11.59 -7.04
N THR A 351 2.03 -11.55 -7.31
CA THR A 351 2.82 -10.32 -7.36
C THR A 351 4.01 -10.47 -8.30
N SER A 352 4.60 -9.37 -8.74
CA SER A 352 5.92 -9.31 -9.38
C SER A 352 6.96 -8.66 -8.45
N MET A 353 6.60 -8.38 -7.20
CA MET A 353 7.46 -7.74 -6.22
C MET A 353 8.22 -8.81 -5.44
N GLU A 354 9.44 -9.14 -5.87
CA GLU A 354 10.24 -10.22 -5.29
C GLU A 354 10.80 -9.92 -3.90
N SER A 355 10.89 -8.64 -3.52
CA SER A 355 11.42 -8.21 -2.22
C SER A 355 10.99 -6.78 -1.88
N LEU A 356 11.06 -6.43 -0.60
CA LEU A 356 10.92 -5.03 -0.15
C LEU A 356 11.92 -4.08 -0.84
N GLU A 357 13.08 -4.60 -1.29
CA GLU A 357 14.05 -3.80 -2.03
C GLU A 357 13.58 -3.44 -3.44
N SER A 358 12.80 -4.31 -4.11
CA SER A 358 12.19 -4.01 -5.41
C SER A 358 11.01 -3.03 -5.29
N LEU A 359 10.32 -2.99 -4.15
CA LEU A 359 9.29 -1.99 -3.85
C LEU A 359 9.84 -0.56 -3.98
N GLY A 360 10.91 -0.23 -3.28
CA GLY A 360 11.48 1.12 -3.28
C GLY A 360 12.13 1.57 -4.59
N LYS A 361 12.27 0.71 -5.58
CA LYS A 361 12.82 1.08 -6.91
C LYS A 361 11.73 1.56 -7.88
N VAL A 362 10.55 0.97 -7.81
CA VAL A 362 9.40 1.27 -8.69
C VAL A 362 8.19 1.63 -7.85
N ALA A 363 7.60 0.65 -7.14
CA ALA A 363 6.46 0.87 -6.28
C ALA A 363 6.76 1.92 -5.20
N HIS A 364 5.75 2.62 -4.75
CA HIS A 364 5.84 3.74 -3.79
C HIS A 364 6.66 4.94 -4.28
N THR A 365 7.03 4.99 -5.56
CA THR A 365 7.80 6.09 -6.16
C THR A 365 7.05 6.74 -7.34
N LYS A 366 7.53 7.91 -7.77
CA LYS A 366 7.05 8.58 -9.00
C LYS A 366 7.32 7.77 -10.28
N HIS A 367 8.14 6.72 -10.21
CA HIS A 367 8.50 5.86 -11.35
C HIS A 367 7.51 4.71 -11.55
N ASP A 368 6.54 4.55 -10.66
CA ASP A 368 5.48 3.56 -10.79
C ASP A 368 4.42 4.01 -11.82
N THR A 369 4.80 3.95 -13.08
CA THR A 369 4.02 4.37 -14.23
C THR A 369 3.72 3.18 -15.15
N PRO A 370 2.73 3.27 -16.09
CA PRO A 370 2.40 2.16 -16.99
C PRO A 370 3.57 1.64 -17.83
N GLU A 371 4.60 2.45 -18.06
CA GLU A 371 5.78 2.09 -18.85
C GLU A 371 6.62 0.98 -18.21
N VAL A 372 6.49 0.75 -16.90
CA VAL A 372 7.20 -0.34 -16.21
C VAL A 372 6.49 -1.68 -16.36
N LEU A 373 5.28 -1.71 -16.91
CA LEU A 373 4.45 -2.91 -17.00
C LEU A 373 4.56 -3.61 -18.35
N ASP A 374 4.50 -4.95 -18.30
CA ASP A 374 4.23 -5.83 -19.43
C ASP A 374 2.80 -6.37 -19.33
N ILE A 375 1.93 -5.89 -20.22
CA ILE A 375 0.52 -6.27 -20.26
C ILE A 375 0.34 -7.77 -20.45
N SER A 376 1.25 -8.44 -21.16
CA SER A 376 1.16 -9.88 -21.40
C SER A 376 1.29 -10.70 -20.12
N LEU A 377 2.08 -10.25 -19.15
CA LEU A 377 2.22 -10.89 -17.82
C LEU A 377 0.93 -10.73 -17.00
N ILE A 378 0.30 -9.56 -17.06
CA ILE A 378 -1.00 -9.33 -16.42
C ILE A 378 -2.07 -10.22 -17.06
N GLU A 379 -2.10 -10.28 -18.40
CA GLU A 379 -3.02 -11.14 -19.16
C GLU A 379 -2.86 -12.62 -18.79
N GLN A 380 -1.61 -13.11 -18.65
CA GLN A 380 -1.31 -14.48 -18.22
C GLN A 380 -1.87 -14.74 -16.82
N THR A 381 -1.70 -13.79 -15.89
CA THR A 381 -2.21 -13.90 -14.52
C THR A 381 -3.74 -13.92 -14.49
N VAL A 382 -4.41 -13.09 -15.29
CA VAL A 382 -5.88 -13.10 -15.44
C VAL A 382 -6.37 -14.47 -15.94
N LYS A 383 -5.72 -15.01 -16.97
CA LYS A 383 -6.07 -16.34 -17.53
C LYS A 383 -5.88 -17.45 -16.49
N LEU A 384 -4.76 -17.43 -15.77
CA LEU A 384 -4.49 -18.42 -14.73
C LEU A 384 -5.51 -18.32 -13.59
N ALA A 385 -5.76 -17.12 -13.06
CA ALA A 385 -6.74 -16.90 -11.99
C ALA A 385 -8.15 -17.36 -12.42
N ARG A 386 -8.54 -17.08 -13.67
CA ARG A 386 -9.81 -17.54 -14.25
C ARG A 386 -9.92 -19.07 -14.25
N GLU A 387 -8.88 -19.78 -14.67
CA GLU A 387 -8.85 -21.26 -14.66
C GLU A 387 -8.87 -21.82 -13.23
N ILE A 388 -8.16 -21.19 -12.30
CA ILE A 388 -8.18 -21.59 -10.87
C ILE A 388 -9.60 -21.47 -10.32
N VAL A 389 -10.28 -20.34 -10.55
CA VAL A 389 -11.67 -20.14 -10.14
C VAL A 389 -12.61 -21.19 -10.74
N TRP A 390 -12.43 -21.51 -12.02
CA TRP A 390 -13.27 -22.47 -12.72
C TRP A 390 -13.16 -23.89 -12.16
N PHE A 391 -11.95 -24.32 -11.81
CA PHE A 391 -11.73 -25.67 -11.30
C PHE A 391 -11.73 -25.78 -9.77
N TRP A 392 -12.04 -24.70 -9.07
CA TRP A 392 -12.06 -24.73 -7.60
C TRP A 392 -13.19 -25.62 -7.10
N ASP A 393 -12.85 -26.72 -6.41
CA ASP A 393 -13.79 -27.75 -5.90
C ASP A 393 -13.97 -27.64 -4.38
#